data_6607af4a205474e1a0387ab69821bcac
#
_entry.id   6607af4a205474e1a0387ab69821bcac
#
_cell.length_a   1.000
_cell.length_b   1.000
_cell.length_c   1.000
_cell.angle_alpha   90.00
_cell.angle_beta   90.00
_cell.angle_gamma   90.00
#
_symmetry.space_group_name_H-M   'P 1'
#
loop_
_entity.id
_entity.type
_entity.pdbx_description
1 polymer ?
#
loop_
_entity_poly.entity_id
_entity_poly.type
_entity_poly.pdbx_seq_one_letter_code
_entity_poly.pdbx_strand_id
1 'polypeptide(L)'
;MLFTNTELNHFAKDPAVVFFRGQYFMYYSICHDDGRFGVGIATSANMEDWTLQGEIPQDCPCESKGIAAPGAIVLDDEIHVFYQTYGNGRQDALCHAVSADGFTFRKNPENPVFRPSEDWCCGRAIDADVCLFKDKLFLYFATRDHDMKVQKVGGAWAEVNSGFGKDAWHQVARQSLLMPELKWEGECIEAPATIVDHGKMYMFYGGSYNCTPQQIGCAVSEDGIFFQRTSAEPFIPCGAPDAWNSSESGHPYAFRDHDGKAHLFYQGSSDMGKTWYLSRVEIAFADGKPVLK
;
A
#
# COMPACT_ATOMS: atom_id res chain seq x y z
N MET A 1 10.61 -15.37 5.43
CA MET A 1 9.18 -15.30 5.75
C MET A 1 8.34 -15.62 4.53
N LEU A 2 7.28 -16.40 4.69
CA LEU A 2 6.18 -16.56 3.71
C LEU A 2 4.88 -16.69 4.51
N PHE A 3 3.95 -15.77 4.31
CA PHE A 3 2.71 -15.69 5.07
C PHE A 3 1.49 -15.74 4.15
N THR A 4 0.44 -16.41 4.59
CA THR A 4 -0.88 -16.38 3.96
C THR A 4 -1.96 -16.59 5.02
N ASN A 5 -3.19 -16.15 4.74
CA ASN A 5 -4.31 -16.45 5.61
C ASN A 5 -4.87 -17.85 5.28
N THR A 6 -4.53 -18.84 6.11
CA THR A 6 -4.94 -20.22 5.92
C THR A 6 -6.41 -20.48 6.25
N GLU A 7 -7.07 -19.55 6.96
CA GLU A 7 -8.49 -19.61 7.28
C GLU A 7 -9.38 -19.10 6.13
N LEU A 8 -8.80 -18.32 5.20
CA LEU A 8 -9.49 -17.69 4.08
C LEU A 8 -8.81 -18.06 2.74
N ASN A 9 -8.89 -19.33 2.35
CA ASN A 9 -8.45 -19.86 1.04
C ASN A 9 -7.03 -19.46 0.63
N HIS A 10 -6.10 -19.34 1.59
CA HIS A 10 -4.73 -18.86 1.33
C HIS A 10 -4.69 -17.51 0.63
N PHE A 11 -5.49 -16.57 1.10
CA PHE A 11 -5.55 -15.23 0.57
C PHE A 11 -4.95 -14.21 1.53
N ALA A 12 -3.79 -13.64 1.18
CA ALA A 12 -3.19 -12.50 1.86
C ALA A 12 -2.54 -11.58 0.82
N LYS A 13 -3.03 -10.33 0.72
CA LYS A 13 -2.55 -9.32 -0.23
C LYS A 13 -2.32 -7.98 0.47
N ASP A 14 -1.69 -7.06 -0.26
CA ASP A 14 -1.66 -5.63 0.08
C ASP A 14 -1.20 -5.39 1.53
N PRO A 15 0.06 -5.76 1.88
CA PRO A 15 0.54 -5.67 3.27
C PRO A 15 0.79 -4.23 3.70
N ALA A 16 0.53 -3.91 4.98
CA ALA A 16 1.00 -2.71 5.65
C ALA A 16 1.51 -3.09 7.05
N VAL A 17 2.73 -2.73 7.39
CA VAL A 17 3.39 -3.17 8.62
C VAL A 17 3.82 -2.01 9.48
N VAL A 18 3.54 -2.07 10.78
CA VAL A 18 4.05 -1.13 11.77
C VAL A 18 4.62 -1.86 12.98
N PHE A 19 5.59 -1.24 13.65
CA PHE A 19 6.04 -1.66 14.98
C PHE A 19 5.38 -0.75 16.01
N PHE A 20 4.65 -1.36 16.94
CA PHE A 20 3.89 -0.61 17.93
C PHE A 20 3.93 -1.35 19.29
N ARG A 21 4.36 -0.64 20.32
CA ARG A 21 4.42 -1.13 21.72
C ARG A 21 5.10 -2.49 21.86
N GLY A 22 6.22 -2.69 21.14
CA GLY A 22 7.03 -3.91 21.26
C GLY A 22 6.58 -5.08 20.39
N GLN A 23 5.62 -4.88 19.48
CA GLN A 23 5.08 -5.91 18.60
C GLN A 23 4.93 -5.36 17.17
N TYR A 24 5.12 -6.22 16.17
CA TYR A 24 4.80 -5.92 14.78
C TYR A 24 3.33 -6.24 14.51
N PHE A 25 2.65 -5.31 13.85
CA PHE A 25 1.31 -5.47 13.31
C PHE A 25 1.38 -5.45 11.80
N MET A 26 0.71 -6.38 11.16
CA MET A 26 0.50 -6.40 9.72
C MET A 26 -1.00 -6.33 9.45
N TYR A 27 -1.41 -5.28 8.74
CA TYR A 27 -2.73 -5.15 8.15
C TYR A 27 -2.62 -5.57 6.70
N TYR A 28 -3.58 -6.35 6.21
CA TYR A 28 -3.50 -6.90 4.85
C TYR A 28 -4.89 -7.21 4.32
N SER A 29 -5.04 -7.20 2.99
CA SER A 29 -6.31 -7.56 2.37
C SER A 29 -6.58 -9.05 2.51
N ILE A 30 -7.82 -9.36 2.90
CA ILE A 30 -8.41 -10.71 2.92
C ILE A 30 -9.60 -10.76 1.96
N CYS A 31 -9.98 -11.97 1.55
CA CYS A 31 -11.17 -12.21 0.74
C CYS A 31 -12.01 -13.32 1.38
N HIS A 32 -13.23 -12.99 1.76
CA HIS A 32 -14.18 -13.94 2.33
C HIS A 32 -14.75 -14.88 1.25
N ASP A 33 -15.36 -15.99 1.65
CA ASP A 33 -15.92 -16.99 0.72
C ASP A 33 -17.05 -16.43 -0.16
N ASP A 34 -17.72 -15.37 0.27
CA ASP A 34 -18.72 -14.64 -0.50
C ASP A 34 -18.11 -13.63 -1.53
N GLY A 35 -16.79 -13.55 -1.59
CA GLY A 35 -16.04 -12.63 -2.46
C GLY A 35 -15.90 -11.21 -1.90
N ARG A 36 -16.39 -10.93 -0.71
CA ARG A 36 -16.25 -9.64 -0.06
C ARG A 36 -14.83 -9.49 0.51
N PHE A 37 -14.21 -8.35 0.24
CA PHE A 37 -12.89 -8.02 0.76
C PHE A 37 -12.97 -7.40 2.17
N GLY A 38 -11.96 -7.71 2.98
CA GLY A 38 -11.73 -7.17 4.31
C GLY A 38 -10.27 -6.79 4.53
N VAL A 39 -9.98 -6.21 5.68
CA VAL A 39 -8.61 -5.94 6.14
C VAL A 39 -8.35 -6.80 7.37
N GLY A 40 -7.54 -7.84 7.19
CA GLY A 40 -7.10 -8.74 8.24
C GLY A 40 -6.00 -8.13 9.12
N ILE A 41 -5.85 -8.64 10.31
CA ILE A 41 -4.85 -8.25 11.30
C ILE A 41 -4.01 -9.49 11.63
N ALA A 42 -2.69 -9.37 11.53
CA ALA A 42 -1.75 -10.35 12.04
C ALA A 42 -0.68 -9.68 12.88
N THR A 43 -0.13 -10.41 13.86
CA THR A 43 0.92 -9.90 14.74
C THR A 43 2.14 -10.82 14.75
N SER A 44 3.30 -10.25 15.00
CA SER A 44 4.57 -10.97 15.09
C SER A 44 5.51 -10.32 16.10
N ALA A 45 6.36 -11.13 16.72
CA ALA A 45 7.46 -10.65 17.53
C ALA A 45 8.77 -10.44 16.73
N ASN A 46 8.86 -10.98 15.50
CA ASN A 46 10.12 -11.09 14.76
C ASN A 46 10.00 -10.85 13.24
N MET A 47 8.81 -10.50 12.73
CA MET A 47 8.49 -10.40 11.30
C MET A 47 8.67 -11.70 10.48
N GLU A 48 8.81 -12.85 11.14
CA GLU A 48 8.92 -14.17 10.49
C GLU A 48 7.69 -15.02 10.77
N ASP A 49 7.33 -15.13 12.04
CA ASP A 49 6.21 -15.93 12.52
C ASP A 49 5.02 -15.01 12.82
N TRP A 50 3.97 -15.10 12.03
CA TRP A 50 2.79 -14.26 12.14
C TRP A 50 1.59 -15.05 12.67
N THR A 51 0.86 -14.44 13.59
CA THR A 51 -0.36 -15.00 14.18
C THR A 51 -1.57 -14.18 13.73
N LEU A 52 -2.59 -14.84 13.19
CA LEU A 52 -3.86 -14.23 12.82
C LEU A 52 -4.59 -13.70 14.07
N GLN A 53 -5.13 -12.46 13.98
CA GLN A 53 -5.77 -11.78 15.10
C GLN A 53 -7.22 -11.34 14.80
N GLY A 54 -7.70 -11.55 13.58
CA GLY A 54 -9.01 -11.10 13.14
C GLY A 54 -8.93 -10.07 12.02
N GLU A 55 -9.93 -9.18 11.97
CA GLU A 55 -10.06 -8.18 10.91
C GLU A 55 -10.58 -6.83 11.44
N ILE A 56 -10.37 -5.76 10.68
CA ILE A 56 -10.97 -4.45 10.96
C ILE A 56 -12.48 -4.52 10.64
N PRO A 57 -13.38 -4.20 11.60
CA PRO A 57 -14.81 -4.24 11.37
C PRO A 57 -15.25 -3.31 10.23
N GLN A 58 -16.20 -3.75 9.41
CA GLN A 58 -16.82 -2.98 8.31
C GLN A 58 -18.15 -2.42 8.81
N ASP A 59 -18.11 -1.38 9.62
CA ASP A 59 -19.27 -0.78 10.30
C ASP A 59 -19.66 0.62 9.79
N CYS A 60 -18.89 1.17 8.84
CA CYS A 60 -19.25 2.40 8.14
C CYS A 60 -20.10 2.09 6.89
N PRO A 61 -21.18 2.85 6.59
CA PRO A 61 -22.02 2.61 5.41
C PRO A 61 -21.26 2.60 4.07
N CYS A 62 -20.18 3.37 3.94
CA CYS A 62 -19.34 3.38 2.73
C CYS A 62 -18.55 2.08 2.51
N GLU A 63 -18.41 1.26 3.55
CA GLU A 63 -17.64 -0.01 3.55
C GLU A 63 -18.50 -1.23 3.20
N SER A 64 -19.79 -1.06 2.99
CA SER A 64 -20.79 -2.14 2.88
C SER A 64 -20.50 -3.18 1.79
N LYS A 65 -19.70 -2.85 0.76
CA LYS A 65 -19.28 -3.78 -0.30
C LYS A 65 -17.91 -4.42 -0.04
N GLY A 66 -17.13 -3.87 0.86
CA GLY A 66 -15.80 -4.34 1.23
C GLY A 66 -14.81 -3.20 1.43
N ILE A 67 -13.70 -3.56 2.05
CA ILE A 67 -12.52 -2.70 2.24
C ILE A 67 -11.26 -3.50 1.89
N ALA A 68 -10.19 -2.81 1.48
CA ALA A 68 -8.94 -3.46 1.08
C ALA A 68 -7.74 -2.50 1.14
N ALA A 69 -6.56 -3.02 0.80
CA ALA A 69 -5.30 -2.32 0.57
C ALA A 69 -5.02 -1.23 1.61
N PRO A 70 -4.68 -1.64 2.84
CA PRO A 70 -4.33 -0.73 3.91
C PRO A 70 -2.95 -0.12 3.71
N GLY A 71 -2.78 1.14 4.13
CA GLY A 71 -1.52 1.76 4.49
C GLY A 71 -1.57 2.13 5.96
N ALA A 72 -0.47 2.02 6.69
CA ALA A 72 -0.46 2.25 8.13
C ALA A 72 0.74 3.07 8.60
N ILE A 73 0.53 3.87 9.64
CA ILE A 73 1.60 4.65 10.28
C ILE A 73 1.31 4.81 11.77
N VAL A 74 2.35 4.90 12.58
CA VAL A 74 2.24 5.25 14.00
C VAL A 74 2.45 6.74 14.16
N LEU A 75 1.46 7.45 14.71
CA LEU A 75 1.52 8.87 15.06
C LEU A 75 0.94 9.05 16.47
N ASP A 76 1.57 9.88 17.30
CA ASP A 76 1.08 10.25 18.64
C ASP A 76 0.65 9.04 19.52
N ASP A 77 1.44 7.96 19.49
CA ASP A 77 1.20 6.69 20.21
C ASP A 77 -0.14 5.99 19.83
N GLU A 78 -0.63 6.22 18.62
CA GLU A 78 -1.76 5.52 18.00
C GLU A 78 -1.36 4.99 16.60
N ILE A 79 -1.98 3.89 16.18
CA ILE A 79 -1.85 3.38 14.81
C ILE A 79 -2.95 4.02 13.96
N HIS A 80 -2.56 4.72 12.91
CA HIS A 80 -3.45 5.23 11.88
C HIS A 80 -3.42 4.27 10.70
N VAL A 81 -4.60 3.79 10.27
CA VAL A 81 -4.75 2.95 9.08
C VAL A 81 -5.60 3.70 8.05
N PHE A 82 -5.04 3.84 6.86
CA PHE A 82 -5.73 4.35 5.68
C PHE A 82 -6.01 3.15 4.77
N TYR A 83 -7.24 3.00 4.31
CA TYR A 83 -7.66 1.85 3.52
C TYR A 83 -8.72 2.28 2.50
N GLN A 84 -8.87 1.51 1.46
CA GLN A 84 -9.87 1.81 0.44
C GLN A 84 -11.21 1.14 0.71
N THR A 85 -12.30 1.75 0.26
CA THR A 85 -13.52 1.02 -0.04
C THR A 85 -13.29 0.13 -1.26
N TYR A 86 -13.95 -1.01 -1.34
CA TYR A 86 -13.78 -1.94 -2.45
C TYR A 86 -15.13 -2.39 -3.01
N GLY A 87 -15.19 -2.58 -4.34
CA GLY A 87 -16.39 -3.02 -5.03
C GLY A 87 -17.33 -1.90 -5.50
N ASN A 88 -16.94 -0.64 -5.37
CA ASN A 88 -17.69 0.53 -5.85
C ASN A 88 -17.17 1.05 -7.20
N GLY A 89 -16.15 0.40 -7.78
CA GLY A 89 -15.58 0.78 -9.07
C GLY A 89 -14.99 2.19 -9.05
N ARG A 90 -15.47 3.08 -9.91
CA ARG A 90 -15.07 4.50 -9.92
C ARG A 90 -15.27 5.23 -8.60
N GLN A 91 -16.17 4.75 -7.76
CA GLN A 91 -16.53 5.41 -6.50
C GLN A 91 -15.70 4.91 -5.32
N ASP A 92 -14.75 3.98 -5.54
CA ASP A 92 -13.83 3.59 -4.49
C ASP A 92 -13.03 4.81 -4.00
N ALA A 93 -12.87 4.90 -2.69
CA ALA A 93 -12.36 6.05 -1.97
C ALA A 93 -11.55 5.62 -0.75
N LEU A 94 -10.71 6.50 -0.23
CA LEU A 94 -9.91 6.19 0.95
C LEU A 94 -10.65 6.57 2.23
N CYS A 95 -10.57 5.66 3.19
CA CYS A 95 -11.07 5.79 4.55
C CYS A 95 -9.90 5.84 5.53
N HIS A 96 -10.18 6.29 6.75
CA HIS A 96 -9.22 6.39 7.82
C HIS A 96 -9.81 5.84 9.12
N ALA A 97 -8.98 5.14 9.90
CA ALA A 97 -9.32 4.70 11.25
C ALA A 97 -8.07 4.76 12.14
N VAL A 98 -8.29 4.86 13.45
CA VAL A 98 -7.24 4.99 14.46
C VAL A 98 -7.40 3.92 15.52
N SER A 99 -6.29 3.36 15.99
CA SER A 99 -6.27 2.36 17.05
C SER A 99 -5.20 2.68 18.11
N ALA A 100 -5.59 2.61 19.36
CA ALA A 100 -4.68 2.73 20.50
C ALA A 100 -4.04 1.39 20.93
N ASP A 101 -4.51 0.27 20.40
CA ASP A 101 -4.07 -1.07 20.77
C ASP A 101 -3.66 -1.96 19.58
N GLY A 102 -3.92 -1.51 18.33
CA GLY A 102 -3.67 -2.24 17.10
C GLY A 102 -4.78 -3.22 16.69
N PHE A 103 -5.83 -3.37 17.52
CA PHE A 103 -6.91 -4.33 17.30
C PHE A 103 -8.29 -3.68 17.22
N THR A 104 -8.53 -2.67 18.05
CA THR A 104 -9.81 -1.95 18.14
C THR A 104 -9.70 -0.62 17.41
N PHE A 105 -10.53 -0.41 16.38
CA PHE A 105 -10.45 0.75 15.50
C PHE A 105 -11.62 1.72 15.69
N ARG A 106 -11.30 2.98 15.86
CA ARG A 106 -12.24 4.10 15.80
C ARG A 106 -12.19 4.72 14.40
N LYS A 107 -13.25 4.56 13.64
CA LYS A 107 -13.39 5.11 12.29
C LYS A 107 -13.44 6.63 12.31
N ASN A 108 -12.83 7.26 11.30
CA ASN A 108 -13.02 8.69 11.09
C ASN A 108 -14.50 8.95 10.74
N PRO A 109 -15.18 9.86 11.46
CA PRO A 109 -16.61 10.13 11.24
C PRO A 109 -16.91 10.72 9.85
N GLU A 110 -15.89 11.23 9.15
CA GLU A 110 -16.00 11.79 7.81
C GLU A 110 -15.73 10.78 6.70
N ASN A 111 -15.53 9.48 7.04
CA ASN A 111 -15.26 8.47 6.00
C ASN A 111 -16.32 8.42 4.88
N PRO A 112 -15.90 8.30 3.60
CA PRO A 112 -14.51 8.29 3.13
C PRO A 112 -13.86 9.67 3.19
N VAL A 113 -12.59 9.73 3.63
CA VAL A 113 -11.87 10.99 3.86
C VAL A 113 -11.18 11.55 2.63
N PHE A 114 -10.97 10.74 1.58
CA PHE A 114 -10.26 11.23 0.40
C PHE A 114 -10.73 10.59 -0.91
N ARG A 115 -10.86 11.45 -1.91
CA ARG A 115 -10.98 11.13 -3.34
C ARG A 115 -10.31 12.25 -4.14
N PRO A 116 -9.53 11.94 -5.19
CA PRO A 116 -8.98 12.98 -6.04
C PRO A 116 -10.09 13.68 -6.84
N SER A 117 -9.97 14.99 -6.99
CA SER A 117 -10.93 15.85 -7.69
C SER A 117 -10.35 16.49 -8.97
N GLU A 118 -9.10 16.22 -9.30
CA GLU A 118 -8.43 16.81 -10.46
C GLU A 118 -8.86 16.16 -11.78
N ASP A 119 -8.85 16.94 -12.86
CA ASP A 119 -9.35 16.53 -14.19
C ASP A 119 -8.51 15.45 -14.89
N TRP A 120 -7.33 15.10 -14.36
CA TRP A 120 -6.46 14.10 -14.96
C TRP A 120 -6.84 12.64 -14.60
N CYS A 121 -7.84 12.43 -13.75
CA CYS A 121 -8.24 11.11 -13.25
C CYS A 121 -9.76 10.95 -13.12
N CYS A 122 -10.21 9.71 -12.93
CA CYS A 122 -11.63 9.38 -12.82
C CYS A 122 -12.23 9.65 -11.43
N GLY A 123 -11.44 10.14 -10.46
CA GLY A 123 -11.89 10.38 -9.10
C GLY A 123 -11.87 9.15 -8.18
N ARG A 124 -11.38 7.99 -8.65
CA ARG A 124 -11.13 6.80 -7.83
C ARG A 124 -9.87 6.99 -6.99
N ALA A 125 -9.86 6.51 -5.75
CA ALA A 125 -8.66 6.41 -4.93
C ALA A 125 -8.59 5.04 -4.28
N ILE A 126 -7.46 4.34 -4.49
CA ILE A 126 -7.16 3.01 -3.95
C ILE A 126 -5.69 2.93 -3.55
N ASP A 127 -5.29 1.84 -2.88
CA ASP A 127 -3.91 1.51 -2.55
C ASP A 127 -3.22 2.65 -1.79
N ALA A 128 -3.75 2.97 -0.61
CA ALA A 128 -3.23 4.06 0.20
C ALA A 128 -1.85 3.74 0.77
N ASP A 129 -0.91 4.65 0.59
CA ASP A 129 0.35 4.67 1.34
C ASP A 129 0.53 6.03 2.02
N VAL A 130 1.06 6.04 3.23
CA VAL A 130 1.26 7.25 4.01
C VAL A 130 2.68 7.36 4.56
N CYS A 131 3.27 8.54 4.43
CA CYS A 131 4.64 8.79 4.84
C CYS A 131 4.82 10.19 5.44
N LEU A 132 5.51 10.26 6.59
CA LEU A 132 5.97 11.54 7.14
C LEU A 132 7.18 12.05 6.34
N PHE A 133 7.03 13.23 5.76
CA PHE A 133 8.11 13.88 5.03
C PHE A 133 8.01 15.40 5.15
N LYS A 134 9.09 16.05 5.57
CA LYS A 134 9.18 17.52 5.74
C LYS A 134 8.01 18.10 6.53
N ASP A 135 7.76 17.51 7.71
CA ASP A 135 6.72 17.92 8.67
C ASP A 135 5.26 17.80 8.18
N LYS A 136 5.04 17.05 7.11
CA LYS A 136 3.70 16.76 6.57
C LYS A 136 3.46 15.26 6.45
N LEU A 137 2.22 14.85 6.58
CA LEU A 137 1.80 13.51 6.19
C LEU A 137 1.44 13.52 4.71
N PHE A 138 2.24 12.85 3.90
CA PHE A 138 1.91 12.57 2.50
C PHE A 138 1.04 11.32 2.41
N LEU A 139 0.05 11.38 1.54
CA LEU A 139 -0.82 10.27 1.14
C LEU A 139 -0.63 10.04 -0.36
N TYR A 140 -0.16 8.85 -0.71
CA TYR A 140 -0.09 8.39 -2.10
C TYR A 140 -1.19 7.38 -2.36
N PHE A 141 -1.69 7.36 -3.59
CA PHE A 141 -2.81 6.52 -3.97
C PHE A 141 -2.74 6.14 -5.45
N ALA A 142 -3.31 5.02 -5.81
CA ALA A 142 -3.55 4.69 -7.21
C ALA A 142 -4.94 5.21 -7.65
N THR A 143 -5.00 5.64 -8.89
CA THR A 143 -6.23 6.09 -9.56
C THR A 143 -6.18 5.70 -11.03
N ARG A 144 -7.27 5.91 -11.76
CA ARG A 144 -7.32 5.62 -13.21
C ARG A 144 -7.62 6.86 -14.02
N ASP A 145 -7.35 6.77 -15.32
CA ASP A 145 -7.86 7.72 -16.31
C ASP A 145 -9.40 7.65 -16.42
N HIS A 146 -9.97 8.55 -17.20
CA HIS A 146 -11.42 8.64 -17.36
C HIS A 146 -12.03 7.38 -18.02
N ASP A 147 -11.26 6.65 -18.81
CA ASP A 147 -11.73 5.41 -19.48
C ASP A 147 -11.55 4.17 -18.60
N MET A 148 -11.02 4.32 -17.38
CA MET A 148 -10.73 3.24 -16.43
C MET A 148 -9.71 2.20 -16.96
N LYS A 149 -8.83 2.59 -17.87
CA LYS A 149 -7.85 1.71 -18.52
C LYS A 149 -6.46 1.86 -17.93
N VAL A 150 -5.96 3.10 -17.86
CA VAL A 150 -4.59 3.34 -17.40
C VAL A 150 -4.60 3.71 -15.92
N GLN A 151 -3.94 2.87 -15.11
CA GLN A 151 -3.77 3.12 -13.68
C GLN A 151 -2.46 3.86 -13.41
N LYS A 152 -2.50 4.82 -12.52
CA LYS A 152 -1.41 5.75 -12.24
C LYS A 152 -1.47 6.21 -10.79
N VAL A 153 -0.35 6.77 -10.31
CA VAL A 153 -0.21 7.23 -8.92
C VAL A 153 -0.42 8.73 -8.83
N GLY A 154 -1.22 9.14 -7.86
CA GLY A 154 -1.37 10.51 -7.40
C GLY A 154 -0.90 10.70 -5.97
N GLY A 155 -0.92 11.95 -5.49
CA GLY A 155 -0.53 12.26 -4.12
C GLY A 155 -1.30 13.45 -3.55
N ALA A 156 -1.41 13.46 -2.24
CA ALA A 156 -1.91 14.56 -1.43
C ALA A 156 -1.07 14.68 -0.16
N TRP A 157 -1.21 15.76 0.58
CA TRP A 157 -0.62 15.91 1.90
C TRP A 157 -1.61 16.54 2.87
N ALA A 158 -1.39 16.31 4.15
CA ALA A 158 -2.12 16.95 5.24
C ALA A 158 -1.17 17.37 6.37
N GLU A 159 -1.58 18.33 7.18
CA GLU A 159 -0.89 18.63 8.42
C GLU A 159 -1.05 17.45 9.40
N VAL A 160 0.01 17.10 10.12
CA VAL A 160 0.06 15.89 10.97
C VAL A 160 -1.04 15.87 12.04
N ASN A 161 -1.43 17.04 12.54
CA ASN A 161 -2.45 17.21 13.58
C ASN A 161 -3.84 17.59 13.03
N SER A 162 -4.10 17.40 11.74
CA SER A 162 -5.35 17.81 11.08
C SER A 162 -6.56 16.92 11.39
N GLY A 163 -6.33 15.73 12.01
CA GLY A 163 -7.38 14.72 12.20
C GLY A 163 -7.76 13.95 10.94
N PHE A 164 -7.16 14.29 9.80
CA PHE A 164 -7.27 13.60 8.51
C PHE A 164 -8.70 13.43 7.97
N GLY A 165 -9.57 14.41 8.25
CA GLY A 165 -10.91 14.52 7.66
C GLY A 165 -10.86 14.94 6.18
N LYS A 166 -12.03 15.08 5.55
CA LYS A 166 -12.14 15.39 4.10
C LYS A 166 -11.42 16.66 3.69
N ASP A 167 -11.50 17.70 4.51
CA ASP A 167 -10.94 19.00 4.19
C ASP A 167 -9.46 19.16 4.57
N ALA A 168 -8.85 18.10 5.16
CA ALA A 168 -7.45 18.11 5.56
C ALA A 168 -6.48 17.94 4.40
N TRP A 169 -6.93 17.36 3.29
CA TRP A 169 -6.06 16.89 2.22
C TRP A 169 -5.87 17.92 1.11
N HIS A 170 -4.61 18.18 0.77
CA HIS A 170 -4.20 19.05 -0.33
C HIS A 170 -3.54 18.22 -1.42
N GLN A 171 -4.14 18.11 -2.60
CA GLN A 171 -3.54 17.42 -3.74
C GLN A 171 -2.25 18.12 -4.18
N VAL A 172 -1.18 17.34 -4.40
CA VAL A 172 0.18 17.87 -4.63
C VAL A 172 0.43 18.31 -6.06
N ALA A 173 -0.33 17.81 -7.04
CA ALA A 173 -0.10 18.08 -8.45
C ALA A 173 -1.40 18.00 -9.26
N ARG A 174 -1.44 18.75 -10.39
CA ARG A 174 -2.54 18.72 -11.37
C ARG A 174 -2.36 17.63 -12.44
N GLN A 175 -1.52 16.65 -12.17
CA GLN A 175 -1.24 15.51 -13.04
C GLN A 175 -0.78 14.32 -12.17
N SER A 176 -0.73 13.12 -12.73
CA SER A 176 -0.18 11.96 -12.04
C SER A 176 1.31 12.18 -11.69
N LEU A 177 1.72 11.65 -10.54
CA LEU A 177 3.12 11.68 -10.09
C LEU A 177 3.95 10.62 -10.82
N LEU A 178 3.34 9.46 -11.07
CA LEU A 178 3.88 8.39 -11.91
C LEU A 178 2.76 7.80 -12.76
N MET A 179 3.09 7.47 -14.00
CA MET A 179 2.22 6.74 -14.94
C MET A 179 3.05 5.69 -15.69
N PRO A 180 2.43 4.66 -16.28
CA PRO A 180 3.16 3.65 -17.05
C PRO A 180 3.95 4.27 -18.21
N GLU A 181 5.24 3.96 -18.29
CA GLU A 181 6.16 4.41 -19.35
C GLU A 181 7.08 3.29 -19.83
N LEU A 182 7.35 2.29 -18.95
CA LEU A 182 8.20 1.18 -19.27
C LEU A 182 7.36 -0.02 -19.77
N LYS A 183 7.93 -0.80 -20.66
CA LYS A 183 7.20 -1.94 -21.27
C LYS A 183 6.62 -2.92 -20.24
N TRP A 184 7.35 -3.21 -19.18
CA TRP A 184 6.91 -4.13 -18.13
C TRP A 184 5.82 -3.56 -17.20
N GLU A 185 5.62 -2.23 -17.20
CA GLU A 185 4.55 -1.56 -16.46
C GLU A 185 3.19 -1.70 -17.14
N GLY A 186 3.17 -2.04 -18.43
CA GLY A 186 1.93 -2.21 -19.19
C GLY A 186 1.04 -0.96 -19.15
N GLU A 187 -0.19 -1.11 -18.69
CA GLU A 187 -1.17 -0.03 -18.52
C GLU A 187 -1.41 0.33 -17.04
N CYS A 188 -0.54 -0.15 -16.13
CA CYS A 188 -0.80 0.00 -14.69
C CYS A 188 0.47 0.33 -13.91
N ILE A 189 0.38 1.39 -13.11
CA ILE A 189 1.20 1.62 -11.91
C ILE A 189 0.23 1.76 -10.73
N GLU A 190 0.43 0.97 -9.69
CA GLU A 190 -0.39 0.96 -8.48
C GLU A 190 0.44 0.69 -7.23
N ALA A 191 -0.21 0.64 -6.08
CA ALA A 191 0.40 0.28 -4.80
C ALA A 191 1.68 1.08 -4.50
N PRO A 192 1.62 2.40 -4.43
CA PRO A 192 2.75 3.18 -3.95
C PRO A 192 3.14 2.74 -2.54
N ALA A 193 4.45 2.66 -2.27
CA ALA A 193 4.99 2.29 -0.98
C ALA A 193 6.23 3.12 -0.70
N THR A 194 6.13 4.09 0.19
CA THR A 194 7.17 5.11 0.36
C THR A 194 8.01 4.90 1.61
N ILE A 195 9.27 5.27 1.50
CA ILE A 195 10.23 5.29 2.61
C ILE A 195 11.20 6.45 2.43
N VAL A 196 11.53 7.12 3.53
CA VAL A 196 12.51 8.21 3.52
C VAL A 196 13.88 7.68 3.89
N ASP A 197 14.88 7.99 3.07
CA ASP A 197 16.28 7.70 3.35
C ASP A 197 17.18 8.87 2.95
N HIS A 198 18.07 9.31 3.85
CA HIS A 198 18.98 10.44 3.65
C HIS A 198 18.30 11.69 3.06
N GLY A 199 17.10 12.02 3.55
CA GLY A 199 16.33 13.20 3.13
C GLY A 199 15.66 13.12 1.77
N LYS A 200 15.70 11.95 1.11
CA LYS A 200 14.99 11.64 -0.13
C LYS A 200 13.86 10.67 0.14
N MET A 201 12.81 10.76 -0.63
CA MET A 201 11.70 9.82 -0.60
C MET A 201 11.85 8.82 -1.74
N TYR A 202 11.85 7.55 -1.41
CA TYR A 202 11.81 6.45 -2.37
C TYR A 202 10.39 5.89 -2.38
N MET A 203 9.84 5.71 -3.58
CA MET A 203 8.52 5.09 -3.80
C MET A 203 8.72 3.80 -4.58
N PHE A 204 8.48 2.67 -3.93
CA PHE A 204 8.27 1.40 -4.62
C PHE A 204 6.84 1.37 -5.15
N TYR A 205 6.61 0.65 -6.25
CA TYR A 205 5.29 0.56 -6.87
C TYR A 205 5.13 -0.75 -7.63
N GLY A 206 3.90 -1.23 -7.73
CA GLY A 206 3.53 -2.33 -8.63
C GLY A 206 3.38 -1.81 -10.06
N GLY A 207 4.08 -2.41 -11.00
CA GLY A 207 3.93 -2.16 -12.42
C GLY A 207 3.26 -3.35 -13.12
N SER A 208 2.30 -3.08 -13.99
CA SER A 208 1.34 -3.99 -14.60
C SER A 208 0.19 -4.39 -13.65
N TYR A 209 -0.91 -4.91 -14.21
CA TYR A 209 -2.01 -5.46 -13.42
C TYR A 209 -1.66 -6.81 -12.82
N ASN A 210 -2.40 -7.24 -11.76
CA ASN A 210 -2.21 -8.53 -11.11
C ASN A 210 -2.09 -9.66 -12.14
N CYS A 211 -1.08 -10.49 -11.99
CA CYS A 211 -0.80 -11.70 -12.81
C CYS A 211 -0.67 -11.45 -14.33
N THR A 212 -0.27 -10.22 -14.77
CA THR A 212 -0.06 -9.90 -16.20
C THR A 212 1.38 -9.75 -16.69
N PRO A 213 2.48 -10.01 -15.99
CA PRO A 213 2.76 -10.18 -14.57
C PRO A 213 3.05 -8.84 -13.89
N GLN A 214 2.54 -8.64 -12.69
CA GLN A 214 2.92 -7.48 -11.89
C GLN A 214 4.33 -7.68 -11.32
N GLN A 215 5.14 -6.61 -11.34
CA GLN A 215 6.49 -6.57 -10.81
C GLN A 215 6.72 -5.26 -10.07
N ILE A 216 7.76 -5.18 -9.25
CA ILE A 216 7.99 -4.00 -8.41
C ILE A 216 9.08 -3.13 -9.00
N GLY A 217 8.76 -1.84 -9.21
CA GLY A 217 9.71 -0.79 -9.55
C GLY A 217 10.04 0.11 -8.37
N CYS A 218 10.96 1.05 -8.60
CA CYS A 218 11.28 2.09 -7.63
C CYS A 218 11.56 3.42 -8.32
N ALA A 219 11.06 4.51 -7.74
CA ALA A 219 11.36 5.88 -8.11
C ALA A 219 11.81 6.68 -6.87
N VAL A 220 12.55 7.77 -7.08
CA VAL A 220 13.08 8.61 -6.02
C VAL A 220 12.69 10.07 -6.24
N SER A 221 12.43 10.78 -5.15
CA SER A 221 12.08 12.20 -5.14
C SER A 221 12.80 12.95 -4.03
N GLU A 222 13.12 14.21 -4.25
CA GLU A 222 13.67 15.12 -3.23
C GLU A 222 12.58 15.96 -2.54
N ASP A 223 11.38 16.00 -3.11
CA ASP A 223 10.27 16.84 -2.62
C ASP A 223 8.98 16.07 -2.34
N GLY A 224 8.92 14.76 -2.68
CA GLY A 224 7.71 13.94 -2.57
C GLY A 224 6.69 14.15 -3.69
N ILE A 225 7.04 14.94 -4.72
CA ILE A 225 6.14 15.30 -5.82
C ILE A 225 6.72 14.88 -7.17
N PHE A 226 7.99 15.22 -7.43
CA PHE A 226 8.66 14.87 -8.69
C PHE A 226 9.48 13.61 -8.51
N PHE A 227 8.99 12.49 -9.04
CA PHE A 227 9.63 11.19 -8.95
C PHE A 227 10.37 10.83 -10.23
N GLN A 228 11.58 10.28 -10.08
CA GLN A 228 12.39 9.74 -11.16
C GLN A 228 12.64 8.26 -10.90
N ARG A 229 12.39 7.38 -11.88
CA ARG A 229 12.69 5.96 -11.78
C ARG A 229 14.17 5.72 -11.53
N THR A 230 14.48 4.83 -10.60
CA THR A 230 15.88 4.48 -10.27
C THR A 230 16.49 3.50 -11.28
N SER A 231 15.63 2.79 -12.05
CA SER A 231 16.00 1.81 -13.08
C SER A 231 14.93 1.73 -14.17
N ALA A 232 15.30 1.28 -15.34
CA ALA A 232 14.37 0.87 -16.40
C ALA A 232 13.84 -0.57 -16.20
N GLU A 233 14.54 -1.37 -15.40
CA GLU A 233 14.17 -2.74 -15.08
C GLU A 233 13.46 -2.80 -13.72
N PRO A 234 12.62 -3.80 -13.46
CA PRO A 234 12.02 -4.02 -12.15
C PRO A 234 13.08 -4.15 -11.05
N PHE A 235 12.79 -3.61 -9.89
CA PHE A 235 13.60 -3.81 -8.67
C PHE A 235 13.40 -5.22 -8.09
N ILE A 236 12.16 -5.70 -8.05
CA ILE A 236 11.83 -7.10 -7.76
C ILE A 236 11.00 -7.64 -8.92
N PRO A 237 11.60 -8.47 -9.81
CA PRO A 237 10.87 -9.16 -10.86
C PRO A 237 10.06 -10.34 -10.30
N CYS A 238 9.19 -10.92 -11.12
CA CYS A 238 8.63 -12.24 -10.84
C CYS A 238 9.73 -13.26 -10.63
N GLY A 239 9.46 -14.24 -9.77
CA GLY A 239 10.39 -15.35 -9.49
C GLY A 239 10.56 -16.30 -10.68
N ALA A 240 11.51 -17.24 -10.53
CA ALA A 240 11.68 -18.36 -11.46
C ALA A 240 10.37 -19.18 -11.57
N PRO A 241 10.18 -20.00 -12.62
CA PRO A 241 8.93 -20.74 -12.86
C PRO A 241 8.40 -21.57 -11.70
N ASP A 242 9.28 -22.07 -10.83
CA ASP A 242 8.91 -22.87 -9.65
C ASP A 242 8.88 -22.06 -8.35
N ALA A 243 9.09 -20.75 -8.41
CA ALA A 243 9.06 -19.89 -7.24
C ALA A 243 7.62 -19.55 -6.82
N TRP A 244 7.42 -19.31 -5.53
CA TRP A 244 6.13 -18.93 -4.93
C TRP A 244 5.49 -17.67 -5.55
N ASN A 245 6.30 -16.83 -6.19
CA ASN A 245 5.94 -15.57 -6.82
C ASN A 245 6.17 -15.56 -8.34
N SER A 246 6.10 -16.74 -8.98
CA SER A 246 6.44 -16.88 -10.41
C SER A 246 5.45 -16.20 -11.35
N SER A 247 4.19 -16.01 -10.94
CA SER A 247 3.20 -15.27 -11.73
C SER A 247 3.01 -13.82 -11.29
N GLU A 248 3.50 -13.45 -10.10
CA GLU A 248 3.44 -12.08 -9.59
C GLU A 248 4.41 -11.81 -8.45
N SER A 249 5.05 -10.63 -8.48
CA SER A 249 5.67 -9.94 -7.35
C SER A 249 5.13 -8.51 -7.33
N GLY A 250 4.19 -8.21 -6.46
CA GLY A 250 3.47 -6.94 -6.54
C GLY A 250 3.14 -6.32 -5.20
N HIS A 251 2.40 -5.24 -5.26
CA HIS A 251 1.84 -4.50 -4.13
C HIS A 251 2.82 -4.38 -2.95
N PRO A 252 3.91 -3.60 -3.14
CA PRO A 252 4.94 -3.43 -2.12
C PRO A 252 4.42 -2.63 -0.93
N TYR A 253 5.10 -2.78 0.22
CA TYR A 253 5.00 -1.91 1.38
C TYR A 253 6.38 -1.73 1.99
N ALA A 254 6.87 -0.49 2.09
CA ALA A 254 8.19 -0.18 2.62
C ALA A 254 8.09 0.15 4.12
N PHE A 255 8.90 -0.50 4.93
CA PHE A 255 8.90 -0.39 6.39
C PHE A 255 10.31 -0.16 6.90
N ARG A 256 10.48 0.84 7.78
CA ARG A 256 11.73 1.02 8.54
C ARG A 256 11.51 0.55 9.95
N ASP A 257 12.30 -0.43 10.34
CA ASP A 257 12.25 -1.03 11.67
C ASP A 257 12.89 -0.11 12.73
N HIS A 258 12.61 -0.38 13.98
CA HIS A 258 13.15 0.34 15.14
C HIS A 258 14.68 0.22 15.28
N ASP A 259 15.31 -0.80 14.67
CA ASP A 259 16.78 -0.96 14.60
C ASP A 259 17.39 -0.18 13.41
N GLY A 260 16.57 0.53 12.64
CA GLY A 260 16.98 1.33 11.48
C GLY A 260 17.06 0.56 10.16
N LYS A 261 16.88 -0.76 10.16
CA LYS A 261 16.82 -1.55 8.91
C LYS A 261 15.56 -1.24 8.13
N ALA A 262 15.69 -1.27 6.81
CA ALA A 262 14.57 -1.12 5.92
C ALA A 262 14.17 -2.47 5.32
N HIS A 263 12.86 -2.68 5.25
CA HIS A 263 12.27 -3.90 4.70
C HIS A 263 11.25 -3.53 3.62
N LEU A 264 11.15 -4.35 2.61
CA LEU A 264 10.09 -4.30 1.62
C LEU A 264 9.23 -5.56 1.75
N PHE A 265 8.00 -5.39 2.23
CA PHE A 265 6.99 -6.43 2.19
C PHE A 265 6.32 -6.39 0.82
N TYR A 266 5.88 -7.52 0.31
CA TYR A 266 5.20 -7.60 -0.97
C TYR A 266 4.38 -8.89 -1.11
N GLN A 267 3.40 -8.85 -1.99
CA GLN A 267 2.60 -10.01 -2.34
C GLN A 267 3.19 -10.78 -3.51
N GLY A 268 2.81 -12.04 -3.62
CA GLY A 268 3.12 -12.87 -4.76
C GLY A 268 2.15 -14.04 -4.92
N SER A 269 2.15 -14.58 -6.12
CA SER A 269 1.38 -15.77 -6.51
C SER A 269 2.18 -16.59 -7.50
N SER A 270 1.98 -17.90 -7.50
CA SER A 270 2.56 -18.82 -8.50
C SER A 270 1.51 -19.55 -9.35
N ASP A 271 0.23 -19.28 -9.11
CA ASP A 271 -0.91 -19.99 -9.70
C ASP A 271 -1.95 -19.05 -10.34
N MET A 272 -1.46 -17.91 -10.86
CA MET A 272 -2.27 -16.88 -11.51
C MET A 272 -3.35 -16.31 -10.59
N GLY A 273 -3.00 -16.08 -9.31
CA GLY A 273 -3.85 -15.39 -8.35
C GLY A 273 -4.94 -16.25 -7.70
N LYS A 274 -4.84 -17.57 -7.76
CA LYS A 274 -5.74 -18.45 -7.00
C LYS A 274 -5.39 -18.48 -5.52
N THR A 275 -4.09 -18.44 -5.21
CA THR A 275 -3.56 -18.28 -3.85
C THR A 275 -2.61 -17.09 -3.79
N TRP A 276 -2.58 -16.42 -2.63
CA TRP A 276 -1.79 -15.22 -2.41
C TRP A 276 -0.99 -15.31 -1.13
N TYR A 277 0.27 -14.94 -1.26
CA TYR A 277 1.22 -14.96 -0.16
C TYR A 277 1.90 -13.60 -0.01
N LEU A 278 2.28 -13.27 1.23
CA LEU A 278 3.11 -12.12 1.57
C LEU A 278 4.50 -12.59 1.96
N SER A 279 5.50 -11.86 1.52
CA SER A 279 6.88 -12.08 1.91
C SER A 279 7.58 -10.75 2.16
N ARG A 280 8.84 -10.80 2.60
CA ARG A 280 9.67 -9.62 2.80
C ARG A 280 11.11 -9.87 2.38
N VAL A 281 11.76 -8.78 2.00
CA VAL A 281 13.22 -8.70 1.80
C VAL A 281 13.76 -7.52 2.59
N GLU A 282 14.99 -7.63 3.08
CA GLU A 282 15.73 -6.48 3.61
C GLU A 282 16.27 -5.67 2.44
N ILE A 283 16.14 -4.35 2.53
CA ILE A 283 16.66 -3.41 1.55
C ILE A 283 17.62 -2.41 2.19
N ALA A 284 18.51 -1.85 1.40
CA ALA A 284 19.34 -0.72 1.77
C ALA A 284 19.40 0.28 0.63
N PHE A 285 20.01 1.42 0.88
CA PHE A 285 20.20 2.48 -0.10
C PHE A 285 21.70 2.72 -0.29
N ALA A 286 22.16 2.60 -1.52
CA ALA A 286 23.55 2.84 -1.92
C ALA A 286 23.59 3.67 -3.19
N ASP A 287 24.42 4.71 -3.22
CA ASP A 287 24.56 5.61 -4.36
C ASP A 287 23.21 6.19 -4.87
N GLY A 288 22.28 6.46 -3.94
CA GLY A 288 20.96 7.00 -4.24
C GLY A 288 19.98 6.01 -4.89
N LYS A 289 20.25 4.71 -4.80
CA LYS A 289 19.39 3.63 -5.31
C LYS A 289 19.10 2.58 -4.26
N PRO A 290 17.91 1.93 -4.28
CA PRO A 290 17.65 0.78 -3.43
C PRO A 290 18.47 -0.43 -3.90
N VAL A 291 18.90 -1.24 -2.94
CA VAL A 291 19.58 -2.52 -3.16
C VAL A 291 19.00 -3.59 -2.25
N LEU A 292 18.92 -4.81 -2.74
CA LEU A 292 18.57 -5.99 -1.92
C LEU A 292 19.76 -6.39 -1.04
N LYS A 293 19.49 -6.84 0.18
CA LYS A 293 20.47 -7.35 1.15
C LYS A 293 20.49 -8.87 1.22
#